data_df552578e95d9f13380ff7ddc1219f21
#
_entry.id   df552578e95d9f13380ff7ddc1219f21
#
_cell.length_a   1.000
_cell.length_b   1.000
_cell.length_c   1.000
_cell.angle_alpha   90.00
_cell.angle_beta   90.00
_cell.angle_gamma   90.00
#
_symmetry.space_group_name_H-M   'P 1'
#
loop_
_entity.id
_entity.type
_entity.pdbx_description
1 polymer ?
#
loop_
_entity_poly.entity_id
_entity_poly.type
_entity_poly.pdbx_seq_one_letter_code
_entity_poly.pdbx_strand_id
1 'polypeptide(L)'
;RFQNIVDKNVNGTGCLQLARAIADQKVLDEPRWRATLSIAKFCTDADTAIHDVSRDHPEYNPAETVAKVELIKGPYTCQSWESISPAGCAGCIHKGKIKSPIVLGAEIAEASPEDNTVEYVTEEKKVVYDIPEYPFPYFRGKNGGVYRKADDEDDPEAILIYEHDLYVVKRLKDPQAGETIW
;
A
#
# COMPACT_ATOMS: atom_id res chain seq x y z
N ARG A 1 1.64 6.60 -9.60
CA ARG A 1 2.08 5.53 -10.52
C ARG A 1 1.18 4.32 -10.38
N PHE A 2 0.97 3.60 -11.47
CA PHE A 2 0.20 2.35 -11.43
C PHE A 2 0.96 1.26 -10.67
N GLN A 3 2.29 1.24 -10.80
CA GLN A 3 3.14 0.31 -10.07
C GLN A 3 2.90 0.40 -8.55
N ASN A 4 2.72 1.59 -7.98
CA ASN A 4 2.44 1.75 -6.54
C ASN A 4 1.11 1.07 -6.13
N ILE A 5 0.12 1.04 -7.04
CA ILE A 5 -1.14 0.30 -6.80
C ILE A 5 -0.87 -1.21 -6.79
N VAL A 6 -0.05 -1.69 -7.73
CA VAL A 6 0.35 -3.10 -7.82
C VAL A 6 1.06 -3.52 -6.54
N ASP A 7 2.02 -2.74 -6.07
CA ASP A 7 2.78 -3.01 -4.84
C ASP A 7 1.87 -3.07 -3.60
N LYS A 8 0.93 -2.12 -3.49
CA LYS A 8 -0.08 -2.15 -2.42
C LYS A 8 -1.00 -3.37 -2.51
N ASN A 9 -1.33 -3.82 -3.73
CA ASN A 9 -2.13 -5.03 -3.92
C ASN A 9 -1.38 -6.28 -3.43
N VAL A 10 -0.08 -6.40 -3.74
CA VAL A 10 0.79 -7.49 -3.26
C VAL A 10 0.86 -7.49 -1.73
N ASN A 11 0.95 -6.32 -1.11
CA ASN A 11 1.03 -6.16 0.35
C ASN A 11 -0.34 -6.26 1.06
N GLY A 12 -1.43 -6.56 0.33
CA GLY A 12 -2.76 -6.69 0.91
C GLY A 12 -3.43 -5.38 1.34
N THR A 13 -2.81 -4.23 1.05
CA THR A 13 -3.33 -2.89 1.37
C THR A 13 -3.92 -2.17 0.17
N GLY A 14 -4.02 -2.84 -0.96
CA GLY A 14 -4.51 -2.30 -2.22
C GLY A 14 -6.01 -2.50 -2.47
N CYS A 15 -6.41 -2.35 -3.73
CA CYS A 15 -7.77 -2.62 -4.19
C CYS A 15 -7.90 -4.07 -4.63
N LEU A 16 -8.69 -4.87 -3.93
CA LEU A 16 -8.89 -6.29 -4.23
C LEU A 16 -9.45 -6.54 -5.64
N GLN A 17 -10.29 -5.64 -6.15
CA GLN A 17 -10.82 -5.72 -7.52
C GLN A 17 -9.71 -5.57 -8.56
N LEU A 18 -8.84 -4.57 -8.40
CA LEU A 18 -7.69 -4.38 -9.27
C LEU A 18 -6.68 -5.53 -9.16
N ALA A 19 -6.42 -6.01 -7.94
CA ALA A 19 -5.55 -7.16 -7.72
C ALA A 19 -6.01 -8.39 -8.51
N ARG A 20 -7.31 -8.72 -8.43
CA ARG A 20 -7.92 -9.82 -9.19
C ARG A 20 -7.88 -9.58 -10.70
N ALA A 21 -8.22 -8.37 -11.16
CA ALA A 21 -8.19 -8.03 -12.57
C ALA A 21 -6.79 -8.17 -13.18
N ILE A 22 -5.74 -7.81 -12.43
CA ILE A 22 -4.35 -7.94 -12.86
C ILE A 22 -3.92 -9.41 -12.86
N ALA A 23 -4.33 -10.19 -11.87
CA ALA A 23 -3.95 -11.60 -11.76
C ALA A 23 -4.65 -12.50 -12.79
N ASP A 24 -5.93 -12.21 -13.09
CA ASP A 24 -6.80 -13.11 -13.85
C ASP A 24 -7.14 -12.54 -15.25
N GLN A 25 -6.19 -11.87 -15.92
CA GLN A 25 -6.40 -11.20 -17.22
C GLN A 25 -7.06 -12.11 -18.27
N LYS A 26 -6.72 -13.41 -18.30
CA LYS A 26 -7.23 -14.38 -19.29
C LYS A 26 -8.73 -14.61 -19.23
N VAL A 27 -9.34 -14.38 -18.08
CA VAL A 27 -10.78 -14.59 -17.83
C VAL A 27 -11.50 -13.30 -17.44
N LEU A 28 -10.81 -12.17 -17.62
CA LEU A 28 -11.36 -10.86 -17.31
C LEU A 28 -12.40 -10.47 -18.36
N ASP A 29 -13.60 -10.10 -17.91
CA ASP A 29 -14.63 -9.59 -18.81
C ASP A 29 -14.35 -8.12 -19.24
N GLU A 30 -14.97 -7.71 -20.34
CA GLU A 30 -14.75 -6.37 -20.89
C GLU A 30 -15.04 -5.25 -19.89
N PRO A 31 -16.12 -5.24 -19.10
CA PRO A 31 -16.38 -4.19 -18.14
C PRO A 31 -15.29 -4.03 -17.09
N ARG A 32 -14.74 -5.13 -16.55
CA ARG A 32 -13.67 -5.11 -15.56
C ARG A 32 -12.34 -4.74 -16.20
N TRP A 33 -12.05 -5.23 -17.41
CA TRP A 33 -10.88 -4.84 -18.18
C TRP A 33 -10.86 -3.34 -18.46
N ARG A 34 -11.98 -2.79 -18.96
CA ARG A 34 -12.16 -1.34 -19.19
C ARG A 34 -12.00 -0.53 -17.91
N ALA A 35 -12.53 -1.02 -16.79
CA ALA A 35 -12.37 -0.39 -15.49
C ALA A 35 -10.89 -0.38 -15.05
N THR A 36 -10.14 -1.47 -15.27
CA THR A 36 -8.70 -1.55 -15.00
C THR A 36 -7.90 -0.59 -15.87
N LEU A 37 -8.18 -0.56 -17.18
CA LEU A 37 -7.58 0.40 -18.10
C LEU A 37 -7.85 1.85 -17.70
N SER A 38 -9.03 2.14 -17.12
CA SER A 38 -9.36 3.48 -16.66
C SER A 38 -8.48 3.96 -15.51
N ILE A 39 -7.97 3.06 -14.68
CA ILE A 39 -7.03 3.40 -13.61
C ILE A 39 -5.62 3.55 -14.19
N ALA A 40 -5.18 2.60 -15.02
CA ALA A 40 -3.85 2.61 -15.63
C ALA A 40 -3.61 3.88 -16.46
N LYS A 41 -4.58 4.29 -17.30
CA LYS A 41 -4.50 5.47 -18.17
C LYS A 41 -4.14 6.76 -17.44
N PHE A 42 -4.66 6.97 -16.25
CA PHE A 42 -4.48 8.22 -15.50
C PHE A 42 -3.33 8.18 -14.50
N CYS A 43 -2.47 7.17 -14.59
CA CYS A 43 -1.22 7.08 -13.85
C CYS A 43 -0.06 7.68 -14.66
N THR A 44 1.02 8.09 -14.01
CA THR A 44 2.19 8.69 -14.67
C THR A 44 2.98 7.70 -15.53
N ASP A 45 2.80 6.41 -15.30
CA ASP A 45 3.38 5.27 -16.03
C ASP A 45 2.35 4.60 -16.96
N ALA A 46 1.37 5.37 -17.47
CA ALA A 46 0.25 4.88 -18.27
C ALA A 46 0.70 4.10 -19.52
N ASP A 47 1.73 4.58 -20.23
CA ASP A 47 2.19 3.97 -21.48
C ASP A 47 2.61 2.50 -21.33
N THR A 48 3.13 2.14 -20.17
CA THR A 48 3.47 0.74 -19.83
C THR A 48 2.29 0.04 -19.17
N ALA A 49 1.64 0.70 -18.22
CA ALA A 49 0.59 0.11 -17.39
C ALA A 49 -0.61 -0.41 -18.20
N ILE A 50 -1.07 0.32 -19.24
CA ILE A 50 -2.19 -0.11 -20.09
C ILE A 50 -1.91 -1.42 -20.82
N HIS A 51 -0.66 -1.64 -21.21
CA HIS A 51 -0.24 -2.88 -21.86
C HIS A 51 -0.03 -4.00 -20.85
N ASP A 52 0.56 -3.71 -19.71
CA ASP A 52 0.82 -4.70 -18.66
C ASP A 52 -0.47 -5.31 -18.08
N VAL A 53 -1.51 -4.50 -17.88
CA VAL A 53 -2.82 -4.98 -17.41
C VAL A 53 -3.66 -5.67 -18.49
N SER A 54 -3.19 -5.70 -19.72
CA SER A 54 -3.92 -6.24 -20.86
C SER A 54 -3.21 -7.42 -21.54
N ARG A 55 -1.94 -7.60 -21.29
CA ARG A 55 -1.05 -8.52 -22.03
C ARG A 55 -1.61 -9.93 -22.23
N ASP A 56 -2.25 -10.47 -21.19
CA ASP A 56 -2.81 -11.81 -21.22
C ASP A 56 -4.32 -11.85 -21.50
N HIS A 57 -4.94 -10.69 -21.77
CA HIS A 57 -6.36 -10.63 -22.10
C HIS A 57 -6.62 -11.22 -23.51
N PRO A 58 -7.66 -12.06 -23.71
CA PRO A 58 -7.92 -12.69 -25.00
C PRO A 58 -8.12 -11.73 -26.19
N GLU A 59 -8.66 -10.54 -25.92
CA GLU A 59 -8.89 -9.50 -26.94
C GLU A 59 -7.76 -8.45 -26.96
N TYR A 60 -6.62 -8.75 -26.35
CA TYR A 60 -5.52 -7.78 -26.35
C TYR A 60 -4.91 -7.61 -27.74
N ASN A 61 -4.96 -6.39 -28.22
CA ASN A 61 -4.20 -5.89 -29.37
C ASN A 61 -3.64 -4.51 -28.98
N PRO A 62 -2.34 -4.26 -29.11
CA PRO A 62 -1.74 -3.00 -28.66
C PRO A 62 -2.42 -1.76 -29.23
N ALA A 63 -2.66 -1.71 -30.55
CA ALA A 63 -3.24 -0.55 -31.22
C ALA A 63 -4.72 -0.34 -30.81
N GLU A 64 -5.51 -1.42 -30.76
CA GLU A 64 -6.90 -1.37 -30.36
C GLU A 64 -7.06 -1.04 -28.86
N THR A 65 -6.12 -1.49 -28.02
CA THR A 65 -6.10 -1.16 -26.60
C THR A 65 -5.86 0.33 -26.40
N VAL A 66 -4.93 0.92 -27.13
CA VAL A 66 -4.69 2.38 -27.10
C VAL A 66 -5.94 3.13 -27.55
N ALA A 67 -6.55 2.75 -28.66
CA ALA A 67 -7.78 3.38 -29.16
C ALA A 67 -8.93 3.25 -28.14
N LYS A 68 -9.09 2.08 -27.49
CA LYS A 68 -10.06 1.85 -26.42
C LYS A 68 -9.83 2.78 -25.23
N VAL A 69 -8.56 2.93 -24.84
CA VAL A 69 -8.14 3.78 -23.72
C VAL A 69 -8.42 5.27 -24.02
N GLU A 70 -8.24 5.75 -25.25
CA GLU A 70 -8.53 7.13 -25.62
C GLU A 70 -9.98 7.54 -25.35
N LEU A 71 -10.92 6.61 -25.47
CA LEU A 71 -12.33 6.84 -25.23
C LEU A 71 -12.68 6.98 -23.73
N ILE A 72 -11.78 6.60 -22.83
CA ILE A 72 -12.01 6.67 -21.38
C ILE A 72 -11.79 8.12 -20.92
N LYS A 73 -12.80 8.72 -20.30
CA LYS A 73 -12.77 10.14 -19.91
C LYS A 73 -12.23 10.40 -18.50
N GLY A 74 -12.19 9.37 -17.64
CA GLY A 74 -11.70 9.50 -16.28
C GLY A 74 -11.53 8.15 -15.58
N PRO A 75 -10.82 8.12 -14.45
CA PRO A 75 -10.66 6.89 -13.69
C PRO A 75 -12.00 6.45 -13.08
N TYR A 76 -12.30 5.16 -13.15
CA TYR A 76 -13.52 4.62 -12.55
C TYR A 76 -13.50 4.80 -11.03
N THR A 77 -14.65 5.20 -10.51
CA THR A 77 -14.87 5.37 -9.07
C THR A 77 -15.05 4.01 -8.38
N CYS A 78 -14.86 3.97 -7.05
CA CYS A 78 -15.17 2.79 -6.26
C CYS A 78 -16.64 2.35 -6.43
N GLN A 79 -17.57 3.30 -6.60
CA GLN A 79 -18.96 3.01 -6.88
C GLN A 79 -19.15 2.33 -8.24
N SER A 80 -18.43 2.78 -9.28
CA SER A 80 -18.46 2.13 -10.60
C SER A 80 -17.91 0.70 -10.53
N TRP A 81 -16.83 0.47 -9.80
CA TRP A 81 -16.29 -0.85 -9.55
C TRP A 81 -17.26 -1.75 -8.79
N GLU A 82 -17.90 -1.23 -7.75
CA GLU A 82 -18.90 -1.97 -6.98
C GLU A 82 -20.10 -2.36 -7.83
N SER A 83 -20.55 -1.48 -8.75
CA SER A 83 -21.65 -1.78 -9.67
C SER A 83 -21.33 -2.90 -10.66
N ILE A 84 -20.07 -2.99 -11.10
CA ILE A 84 -19.59 -4.06 -12.00
C ILE A 84 -19.47 -5.40 -11.24
N SER A 85 -18.92 -5.38 -10.03
CA SER A 85 -18.65 -6.58 -9.24
C SER A 85 -18.86 -6.32 -7.74
N PRO A 86 -20.11 -6.34 -7.25
CA PRO A 86 -20.41 -6.03 -5.85
C PRO A 86 -19.68 -6.91 -4.85
N ALA A 87 -19.55 -8.20 -5.13
CA ALA A 87 -18.88 -9.17 -4.28
C ALA A 87 -17.36 -8.86 -4.11
N GLY A 88 -16.75 -8.23 -5.11
CA GLY A 88 -15.33 -7.85 -5.05
C GLY A 88 -15.06 -6.67 -4.12
N CYS A 89 -16.07 -5.87 -3.79
CA CYS A 89 -15.98 -4.77 -2.84
C CYS A 89 -16.49 -5.13 -1.43
N ALA A 90 -17.02 -6.33 -1.23
CA ALA A 90 -17.39 -6.82 0.09
C ALA A 90 -16.14 -6.94 0.97
N GLY A 91 -16.15 -6.30 2.14
CA GLY A 91 -15.01 -6.28 3.07
C GLY A 91 -13.82 -5.41 2.63
N CYS A 92 -13.99 -4.54 1.63
CA CYS A 92 -12.93 -3.64 1.20
C CYS A 92 -12.55 -2.64 2.31
N ILE A 93 -11.25 -2.61 2.66
CA ILE A 93 -10.71 -1.71 3.69
C ILE A 93 -10.80 -0.22 3.33
N HIS A 94 -10.96 0.07 2.04
CA HIS A 94 -11.06 1.42 1.48
C HIS A 94 -12.51 1.88 1.27
N LYS A 95 -13.51 1.03 1.54
CA LYS A 95 -14.91 1.35 1.30
C LYS A 95 -15.33 2.60 2.06
N GLY A 96 -15.83 3.60 1.33
CA GLY A 96 -16.23 4.89 1.89
C GLY A 96 -15.07 5.85 2.23
N LYS A 97 -13.81 5.42 2.13
CA LYS A 97 -12.63 6.25 2.45
C LYS A 97 -12.00 6.89 1.22
N ILE A 98 -12.10 6.26 0.07
CA ILE A 98 -11.56 6.77 -1.20
C ILE A 98 -12.64 6.81 -2.27
N LYS A 99 -12.53 7.74 -3.22
CA LYS A 99 -13.46 7.86 -4.35
C LYS A 99 -13.14 6.93 -5.51
N SER A 100 -11.86 6.62 -5.70
CA SER A 100 -11.36 5.78 -6.79
C SER A 100 -10.07 5.08 -6.35
N PRO A 101 -9.83 3.84 -6.83
CA PRO A 101 -8.58 3.14 -6.57
C PRO A 101 -7.32 3.86 -7.06
N ILE A 102 -7.43 4.83 -7.97
CA ILE A 102 -6.30 5.58 -8.50
C ILE A 102 -5.52 6.32 -7.41
N VAL A 103 -6.18 6.74 -6.31
CA VAL A 103 -5.49 7.43 -5.21
C VAL A 103 -4.45 6.55 -4.51
N LEU A 104 -4.56 5.23 -4.66
CA LEU A 104 -3.57 4.29 -4.13
C LEU A 104 -2.25 4.35 -4.91
N GLY A 105 -2.27 4.92 -6.12
CA GLY A 105 -1.07 5.13 -6.94
C GLY A 105 -0.29 6.40 -6.61
N ALA A 106 -0.79 7.24 -5.69
CA ALA A 106 -0.05 8.41 -5.23
C ALA A 106 1.27 7.98 -4.59
N GLU A 107 2.35 8.66 -4.94
CA GLU A 107 3.61 8.54 -4.24
C GLU A 107 3.41 9.15 -2.85
N ILE A 108 3.76 8.40 -1.82
CA ILE A 108 3.99 9.02 -0.51
C ILE A 108 5.28 9.79 -0.73
N ALA A 109 5.17 11.11 -0.88
CA ALA A 109 6.34 11.95 -0.87
C ALA A 109 7.05 11.66 0.47
N GLU A 110 8.26 11.11 0.40
CA GLU A 110 9.15 11.13 1.56
C GLU A 110 9.26 12.60 1.94
N ALA A 111 8.78 12.94 3.10
CA ALA A 111 8.76 14.31 3.59
C ALA A 111 10.20 14.80 3.68
N SER A 112 10.63 15.54 2.67
CA SER A 112 11.79 16.42 2.79
C SER A 112 11.44 17.48 3.83
N PRO A 113 12.29 17.73 4.83
CA PRO A 113 11.98 18.68 5.86
C PRO A 113 12.30 20.11 5.38
N GLU A 114 11.38 20.73 4.64
CA GLU A 114 11.31 22.20 4.52
C GLU A 114 9.95 22.63 3.93
N ASP A 115 9.16 23.20 4.84
CA ASP A 115 8.19 24.28 4.70
C ASP A 115 7.24 24.31 3.48
N ASN A 116 5.96 23.96 3.71
CA ASN A 116 4.86 24.86 3.31
C ASN A 116 3.53 24.46 3.98
N THR A 117 3.04 25.37 4.80
CA THR A 117 1.73 25.40 5.42
C THR A 117 0.61 25.39 4.37
N VAL A 118 -0.12 24.27 4.29
CA VAL A 118 -1.53 24.26 3.85
C VAL A 118 -2.31 23.49 4.89
N GLU A 119 -3.06 24.22 5.73
CA GLU A 119 -3.99 23.64 6.69
C GLU A 119 -5.10 22.88 5.97
N TYR A 120 -4.99 21.53 6.01
CA TYR A 120 -6.17 20.69 5.93
C TYR A 120 -6.41 20.09 7.31
N VAL A 121 -7.39 20.65 8.00
CA VAL A 121 -7.89 20.09 9.26
C VAL A 121 -8.59 18.78 8.95
N THR A 122 -7.86 17.67 9.00
CA THR A 122 -8.38 16.36 9.30
C THR A 122 -7.78 15.97 10.64
N GLU A 123 -8.63 15.87 11.66
CA GLU A 123 -8.22 15.30 12.94
C GLU A 123 -7.84 13.82 12.73
N GLU A 124 -6.65 13.57 12.19
CA GLU A 124 -6.00 12.28 12.32
C GLU A 124 -5.52 12.15 13.75
N LYS A 125 -6.16 11.28 14.52
CA LYS A 125 -5.60 10.80 15.78
C LYS A 125 -4.21 10.25 15.45
N LYS A 126 -3.17 11.05 15.73
CA LYS A 126 -1.78 10.63 15.63
C LYS A 126 -1.62 9.46 16.61
N VAL A 127 -1.59 8.24 16.07
CA VAL A 127 -1.31 7.05 16.86
C VAL A 127 0.15 7.16 17.26
N VAL A 128 0.40 7.56 18.49
CA VAL A 128 1.74 7.55 19.07
C VAL A 128 2.02 6.11 19.45
N TYR A 129 2.84 5.44 18.69
CA TYR A 129 3.30 4.09 19.04
C TYR A 129 4.28 4.18 20.19
N ASP A 130 4.03 3.37 21.22
CA ASP A 130 4.94 3.21 22.35
C ASP A 130 6.11 2.30 21.91
N ILE A 131 7.27 2.90 21.72
CA ILE A 131 8.50 2.16 21.39
C ILE A 131 9.11 1.74 22.72
N PRO A 132 9.22 0.43 23.01
CA PRO A 132 9.75 -0.04 24.27
C PRO A 132 11.26 0.28 24.37
N GLU A 133 11.73 0.48 25.61
CA GLU A 133 13.16 0.40 25.88
C GLU A 133 13.60 -1.07 25.72
N TYR A 134 14.58 -1.28 24.85
CA TYR A 134 15.08 -2.63 24.62
C TYR A 134 15.97 -3.09 25.77
N PRO A 135 15.82 -4.34 26.25
CA PRO A 135 16.66 -4.84 27.32
C PRO A 135 18.11 -4.99 26.84
N PHE A 136 19.07 -4.71 27.71
CA PHE A 136 20.49 -4.97 27.42
C PHE A 136 20.69 -6.42 26.95
N PRO A 137 21.49 -6.70 25.90
CA PRO A 137 22.41 -5.81 25.19
C PRO A 137 21.84 -5.09 23.94
N TYR A 138 20.51 -5.04 23.78
CA TYR A 138 19.87 -4.43 22.63
C TYR A 138 19.62 -2.94 22.83
N PHE A 139 19.59 -2.19 21.74
CA PHE A 139 19.27 -0.77 21.74
C PHE A 139 18.69 -0.33 20.40
N ARG A 140 18.00 0.80 20.40
CA ARG A 140 17.46 1.42 19.19
C ARG A 140 18.55 2.19 18.45
N GLY A 141 18.69 1.93 17.14
CA GLY A 141 19.60 2.69 16.29
C GLY A 141 19.14 4.14 16.10
N LYS A 142 20.05 5.00 15.68
CA LYS A 142 19.80 6.44 15.50
C LYS A 142 18.72 6.74 14.47
N ASN A 143 18.57 5.88 13.46
CA ASN A 143 17.57 5.98 12.39
C ASN A 143 16.44 4.92 12.52
N GLY A 144 16.28 4.35 13.72
CA GLY A 144 15.37 3.22 13.96
C GLY A 144 16.09 1.88 13.90
N GLY A 145 15.31 0.79 14.07
CA GLY A 145 15.82 -0.58 14.08
C GLY A 145 16.41 -1.01 15.41
N VAL A 146 16.57 -2.32 15.56
CA VAL A 146 17.10 -2.99 16.75
C VAL A 146 18.54 -3.41 16.51
N TYR A 147 19.42 -2.95 17.35
CA TYR A 147 20.86 -3.26 17.34
C TYR A 147 21.24 -4.01 18.62
N ARG A 148 22.27 -4.83 18.53
CA ARG A 148 22.92 -5.48 19.67
C ARG A 148 24.33 -4.94 19.81
N LYS A 149 24.76 -4.66 21.05
CA LYS A 149 26.18 -4.39 21.34
C LYS A 149 26.98 -5.65 21.06
N ALA A 150 28.15 -5.49 20.41
CA ALA A 150 29.08 -6.59 20.28
C ALA A 150 29.58 -7.04 21.67
N ASP A 151 29.84 -8.33 21.80
CA ASP A 151 30.30 -8.91 23.07
C ASP A 151 31.80 -8.64 23.33
N ASP A 152 32.49 -8.04 22.35
CA ASP A 152 33.94 -7.75 22.42
C ASP A 152 34.15 -6.28 22.80
N GLU A 153 34.90 -6.04 23.88
CA GLU A 153 35.24 -4.68 24.35
C GLU A 153 36.15 -3.95 23.34
N ASP A 154 36.88 -4.69 22.51
CA ASP A 154 37.81 -4.15 21.51
C ASP A 154 37.18 -3.86 20.15
N ASP A 155 35.95 -4.33 19.87
CA ASP A 155 35.22 -4.04 18.66
C ASP A 155 33.83 -3.44 18.97
N PRO A 156 33.69 -2.11 18.97
CA PRO A 156 32.44 -1.43 19.31
C PRO A 156 31.38 -1.47 18.21
N GLU A 157 31.51 -2.28 17.16
CA GLU A 157 30.55 -2.32 16.08
C GLU A 157 29.22 -2.93 16.57
N ALA A 158 28.16 -2.12 16.46
CA ALA A 158 26.81 -2.54 16.75
C ALA A 158 26.29 -3.45 15.63
N ILE A 159 25.81 -4.62 15.99
CA ILE A 159 25.23 -5.58 15.04
C ILE A 159 23.77 -5.25 14.83
N LEU A 160 23.38 -4.98 13.58
CA LEU A 160 21.96 -4.82 13.21
C LEU A 160 21.27 -6.17 13.34
N ILE A 161 20.24 -6.26 14.18
CA ILE A 161 19.42 -7.45 14.41
C ILE A 161 18.12 -7.37 13.60
N TYR A 162 17.49 -6.20 13.58
CA TYR A 162 16.25 -5.96 12.86
C TYR A 162 16.21 -4.52 12.36
N GLU A 163 15.88 -4.31 11.09
CA GLU A 163 15.97 -2.99 10.43
C GLU A 163 14.83 -2.01 10.77
N HIS A 164 13.76 -2.50 11.40
CA HIS A 164 12.61 -1.68 11.79
C HIS A 164 12.46 -1.57 13.30
N ASP A 165 11.74 -0.53 13.74
CA ASP A 165 11.39 -0.39 15.16
C ASP A 165 10.34 -1.44 15.56
N LEU A 166 10.43 -1.92 16.80
CA LEU A 166 9.42 -2.74 17.44
C LEU A 166 8.44 -1.83 18.20
N TYR A 167 7.16 -2.04 17.99
CA TYR A 167 6.10 -1.27 18.63
C TYR A 167 5.27 -2.16 19.55
N VAL A 168 4.89 -1.59 20.70
CA VAL A 168 3.95 -2.27 21.60
C VAL A 168 2.55 -2.19 21.01
N VAL A 169 2.05 -3.32 20.49
CA VAL A 169 0.69 -3.42 19.90
C VAL A 169 -0.33 -3.65 20.99
N LYS A 170 0.01 -4.45 22.02
CA LYS A 170 -0.88 -4.79 23.13
C LYS A 170 -0.05 -5.21 24.34
N ARG A 171 -0.42 -4.66 25.51
CA ARG A 171 0.11 -5.12 26.79
C ARG A 171 -0.91 -6.04 27.43
N LEU A 172 -0.52 -7.26 27.75
CA LEU A 172 -1.34 -8.19 28.50
C LEU A 172 -0.81 -8.24 29.95
N LYS A 173 -1.71 -8.10 30.91
CA LYS A 173 -1.38 -8.24 32.32
C LYS A 173 -1.83 -9.62 32.79
N ASP A 174 -0.91 -10.39 33.31
CA ASP A 174 -1.26 -11.64 33.95
C ASP A 174 -2.00 -11.32 35.26
N PRO A 175 -3.29 -11.73 35.43
CA PRO A 175 -4.05 -11.41 36.63
C PRO A 175 -3.55 -12.14 37.87
N GLN A 176 -2.74 -13.20 37.72
CA GLN A 176 -2.22 -13.98 38.86
C GLN A 176 -0.81 -13.56 39.24
N ALA A 177 0.07 -13.29 38.27
CA ALA A 177 1.46 -12.89 38.53
C ALA A 177 1.62 -11.36 38.67
N GLY A 178 0.66 -10.56 38.21
CA GLY A 178 0.79 -9.10 38.23
C GLY A 178 1.79 -8.54 37.21
N GLU A 179 2.40 -9.39 36.43
CA GLU A 179 3.42 -9.02 35.42
C GLU A 179 2.77 -8.64 34.10
N THR A 180 3.45 -7.76 33.36
CA THR A 180 3.04 -7.39 32.00
C THR A 180 3.78 -8.26 31.02
N ILE A 181 3.05 -9.04 30.21
CA ILE A 181 3.60 -9.86 29.11
C ILE A 181 3.52 -9.03 27.83
N TRP A 182 4.59 -9.02 27.07
CA TRP A 182 4.75 -8.27 25.81
C TRP A 182 4.34 -9.11 24.60
#